data_99f35209e5d2a30cef3990eaeac7cf2d
#
_entry.id   99f35209e5d2a30cef3990eaeac7cf2d
#
_cell.length_a   1.000
_cell.length_b   1.000
_cell.length_c   1.000
_cell.angle_alpha   90.00
_cell.angle_beta   90.00
_cell.angle_gamma   90.00
#
_symmetry.space_group_name_H-M   'P 1'
#
loop_
_entity.id
_entity.type
_entity.pdbx_description
1 polymer ?
#
loop_
_entity_poly.entity_id
_entity_poly.type
_entity_poly.pdbx_seq_one_letter_code
_entity_poly.pdbx_strand_id
1 'polypeptide(L)'
;MQSTPNPDLLSPFSEALTKFAYQGFQQTKSLFSFAHKNISDRLTNAVIPSRQDMTSPLSPELLLKLQESRSQLCEIDWEDVQKGIYPVEVLFDSFLPDFLRYYPEMWLDLPKIWSRLQRKEYQSFADDIEKEGYPGYYLQNFHHQTDGYLSDSSANLYDLQVDILFNGIADGMRRRILTPLKEGLTTFSSVPAYQIKVLDVACGTGRTLKALRATFPKASLFGVDLSPAYLRKANQLLSENPRELPQLSHANAEDLPHPDNFFHGVSCVFLFHELPGFARQAVIEECFRVTKPGGTFVICDSMQLADTPEFEGMLNNFSAMFHEPYYQDYIRDNLGERLEKAGFELLETQLHFLSKYWVALKPDSTTLIQNN
;
A
#
# COMPACT_ATOMS: atom_id res chain seq x y z
N MET A 1 -38.99 12.30 -10.89
CA MET A 1 -38.26 11.33 -11.71
C MET A 1 -37.24 12.08 -12.52
N GLN A 2 -36.04 12.25 -12.00
CA GLN A 2 -34.89 12.73 -12.77
C GLN A 2 -34.01 11.49 -13.01
N SER A 3 -33.90 11.11 -14.27
CA SER A 3 -33.05 10.04 -14.75
C SER A 3 -31.60 10.43 -14.43
N THR A 4 -30.93 9.66 -13.56
CA THR A 4 -29.49 9.69 -13.46
C THR A 4 -28.90 9.36 -14.84
N PRO A 5 -27.95 10.14 -15.35
CA PRO A 5 -27.26 9.77 -16.58
C PRO A 5 -26.58 8.44 -16.36
N ASN A 6 -26.87 7.50 -17.25
CA ASN A 6 -26.08 6.30 -17.46
C ASN A 6 -24.62 6.77 -17.65
N PRO A 7 -23.60 6.13 -17.05
CA PRO A 7 -22.22 6.43 -17.41
C PRO A 7 -22.07 6.02 -18.88
N ASP A 8 -22.15 7.02 -19.76
CA ASP A 8 -21.93 6.84 -21.19
C ASP A 8 -20.58 6.13 -21.35
N LEU A 9 -20.63 4.95 -21.92
CA LEU A 9 -19.49 4.29 -22.51
C LEU A 9 -18.80 5.36 -23.37
N LEU A 10 -17.60 5.76 -22.95
CA LEU A 10 -16.78 6.73 -23.71
C LEU A 10 -16.80 6.25 -25.16
N SER A 11 -17.02 7.14 -26.12
CA SER A 11 -16.90 6.73 -27.52
C SER A 11 -15.49 6.12 -27.70
N PRO A 12 -15.28 5.18 -28.61
CA PRO A 12 -13.97 4.54 -28.82
C PRO A 12 -12.83 5.57 -29.02
N PHE A 13 -13.14 6.72 -29.61
CA PHE A 13 -12.19 7.80 -29.77
C PHE A 13 -11.88 8.50 -28.43
N SER A 14 -12.87 8.77 -27.61
CA SER A 14 -12.73 9.36 -26.28
C SER A 14 -11.96 8.41 -25.35
N GLU A 15 -12.22 7.12 -25.44
CA GLU A 15 -11.53 6.07 -24.67
C GLU A 15 -10.04 6.00 -25.04
N ALA A 16 -9.71 5.96 -26.33
CA ALA A 16 -8.34 5.94 -26.80
C ALA A 16 -7.56 7.21 -26.37
N LEU A 17 -8.21 8.38 -26.43
CA LEU A 17 -7.60 9.64 -25.97
C LEU A 17 -7.35 9.64 -24.47
N THR A 18 -8.30 9.11 -23.67
CA THR A 18 -8.17 9.03 -22.22
C THR A 18 -7.07 8.04 -21.81
N LYS A 19 -7.00 6.88 -22.48
CA LYS A 19 -5.89 5.92 -22.30
C LYS A 19 -4.54 6.56 -22.60
N PHE A 20 -4.44 7.27 -23.71
CA PHE A 20 -3.22 7.98 -24.08
C PHE A 20 -2.83 9.05 -23.04
N ALA A 21 -3.80 9.81 -22.55
CA ALA A 21 -3.58 10.79 -21.48
C ALA A 21 -3.08 10.12 -20.18
N TYR A 22 -3.67 8.96 -19.81
CA TYR A 22 -3.23 8.19 -18.65
C TYR A 22 -1.79 7.67 -18.82
N GLN A 23 -1.45 7.12 -19.98
CA GLN A 23 -0.09 6.68 -20.27
C GLN A 23 0.91 7.84 -20.21
N GLY A 24 0.57 8.99 -20.78
CA GLY A 24 1.39 10.21 -20.70
C GLY A 24 1.58 10.71 -19.26
N PHE A 25 0.52 10.67 -18.46
CA PHE A 25 0.56 11.02 -17.04
C PHE A 25 1.52 10.08 -16.26
N GLN A 26 1.39 8.78 -16.44
CA GLN A 26 2.27 7.80 -15.80
C GLN A 26 3.73 7.90 -16.26
N GLN A 27 3.95 8.20 -17.55
CA GLN A 27 5.29 8.44 -18.09
C GLN A 27 5.95 9.67 -17.46
N THR A 28 5.20 10.75 -17.30
CA THR A 28 5.69 11.99 -16.67
C THR A 28 6.10 11.74 -15.22
N LYS A 29 5.27 11.03 -14.44
CA LYS A 29 5.61 10.64 -13.07
C LYS A 29 6.88 9.78 -13.01
N SER A 30 7.03 8.84 -13.94
CA SER A 30 8.20 7.97 -14.01
C SER A 30 9.48 8.74 -14.32
N LEU A 31 9.45 9.63 -15.31
CA LEU A 31 10.60 10.47 -15.67
C LEU A 31 11.01 11.38 -14.52
N PHE A 32 10.04 11.99 -13.86
CA PHE A 32 10.29 12.82 -12.68
C PHE A 32 10.96 12.01 -11.56
N SER A 33 10.39 10.85 -11.21
CA SER A 33 10.93 9.98 -10.15
C SER A 33 12.35 9.52 -10.46
N PHE A 34 12.62 9.18 -11.71
CA PHE A 34 13.97 8.80 -12.18
C PHE A 34 14.95 9.97 -12.05
N ALA A 35 14.58 11.17 -12.49
CA ALA A 35 15.41 12.35 -12.37
C ALA A 35 15.72 12.70 -10.91
N HIS A 36 14.68 12.67 -10.04
CA HIS A 36 14.83 12.91 -8.62
C HIS A 36 15.79 11.92 -7.97
N LYS A 37 15.60 10.62 -8.19
CA LYS A 37 16.47 9.57 -7.61
C LYS A 37 17.92 9.75 -8.04
N ASN A 38 18.18 10.01 -9.31
CA ASN A 38 19.54 10.25 -9.79
C ASN A 38 20.21 11.45 -9.12
N ILE A 39 19.49 12.55 -8.90
CA ILE A 39 20.03 13.73 -8.21
C ILE A 39 20.24 13.42 -6.72
N SER A 40 19.24 12.86 -6.06
CA SER A 40 19.29 12.51 -4.63
C SER A 40 20.41 11.52 -4.33
N ASP A 41 20.58 10.48 -5.14
CA ASP A 41 21.65 9.48 -4.97
C ASP A 41 23.03 10.09 -5.18
N ARG A 42 23.20 10.96 -6.19
CA ARG A 42 24.50 11.66 -6.40
C ARG A 42 24.86 12.53 -5.20
N LEU A 43 23.91 13.28 -4.67
CA LEU A 43 24.12 14.13 -3.50
C LEU A 43 24.42 13.28 -2.26
N THR A 44 23.64 12.24 -2.02
CA THR A 44 23.83 11.33 -0.87
C THR A 44 25.19 10.63 -0.95
N ASN A 45 25.59 10.14 -2.12
CA ASN A 45 26.90 9.50 -2.30
C ASN A 45 28.06 10.47 -2.15
N ALA A 46 27.87 11.75 -2.48
CA ALA A 46 28.89 12.77 -2.24
C ALA A 46 29.08 13.05 -0.74
N VAL A 47 28.01 12.94 0.07
CA VAL A 47 28.04 13.15 1.53
C VAL A 47 28.41 11.87 2.28
N ILE A 48 27.99 10.69 1.76
CA ILE A 48 28.19 9.38 2.38
C ILE A 48 28.78 8.41 1.33
N PRO A 49 30.09 8.50 1.03
CA PRO A 49 30.70 7.67 -0.02
C PRO A 49 30.61 6.17 0.22
N SER A 50 30.56 5.71 1.48
CA SER A 50 30.44 4.29 1.84
C SER A 50 29.12 3.66 1.42
N ARG A 51 28.10 4.43 1.03
CA ARG A 51 26.84 3.92 0.49
C ARG A 51 26.99 3.32 -0.91
N GLN A 52 27.97 3.76 -1.68
CA GLN A 52 28.21 3.22 -3.03
C GLN A 52 28.54 1.71 -3.03
N ASP A 53 29.18 1.23 -1.98
CA ASP A 53 29.54 -0.19 -1.85
C ASP A 53 28.32 -1.08 -1.55
N MET A 54 27.19 -0.48 -1.15
CA MET A 54 25.95 -1.20 -0.79
C MET A 54 24.99 -1.33 -1.98
N THR A 55 25.24 -0.67 -3.10
CA THR A 55 24.33 -0.64 -4.25
C THR A 55 25.00 -1.23 -5.48
N SER A 56 24.77 -2.51 -5.74
CA SER A 56 25.08 -3.06 -7.06
C SER A 56 24.04 -2.58 -8.07
N PRO A 57 24.45 -1.95 -9.19
CA PRO A 57 23.52 -1.55 -10.22
C PRO A 57 22.82 -2.78 -10.80
N LEU A 58 21.51 -2.68 -11.03
CA LEU A 58 20.76 -3.71 -11.74
C LEU A 58 21.30 -3.88 -13.16
N SER A 59 21.35 -5.11 -13.63
CA SER A 59 21.71 -5.37 -15.03
C SER A 59 20.70 -4.70 -15.98
N PRO A 60 21.13 -4.35 -17.21
CA PRO A 60 20.20 -3.78 -18.21
C PRO A 60 18.99 -4.69 -18.48
N GLU A 61 19.17 -6.01 -18.40
CA GLU A 61 18.08 -6.98 -18.56
C GLU A 61 17.07 -6.88 -17.43
N LEU A 62 17.50 -6.80 -16.17
CA LEU A 62 16.60 -6.64 -15.02
C LEU A 62 15.88 -5.29 -15.02
N LEU A 63 16.56 -4.22 -15.45
CA LEU A 63 15.93 -2.91 -15.65
C LEU A 63 14.82 -2.97 -16.70
N LEU A 64 15.06 -3.68 -17.81
CA LEU A 64 14.05 -3.87 -18.86
C LEU A 64 12.84 -4.66 -18.31
N LYS A 65 13.08 -5.78 -17.61
CA LYS A 65 12.01 -6.55 -16.96
C LYS A 65 11.15 -5.71 -16.01
N LEU A 66 11.78 -4.84 -15.20
CA LEU A 66 11.06 -3.93 -14.31
C LEU A 66 10.22 -2.92 -15.10
N GLN A 67 10.75 -2.38 -16.18
CA GLN A 67 10.03 -1.44 -17.03
C GLN A 67 8.83 -2.10 -17.72
N GLU A 68 9.01 -3.32 -18.23
CA GLU A 68 7.92 -4.12 -18.83
C GLU A 68 6.84 -4.43 -17.80
N SER A 69 7.21 -4.92 -16.62
CA SER A 69 6.26 -5.23 -15.53
C SER A 69 5.50 -3.99 -15.06
N ARG A 70 6.16 -2.83 -14.99
CA ARG A 70 5.50 -1.56 -14.71
C ARG A 70 4.49 -1.18 -15.80
N SER A 71 4.86 -1.38 -17.08
CA SER A 71 3.97 -1.09 -18.21
C SER A 71 2.76 -2.01 -18.21
N GLN A 72 2.96 -3.30 -17.91
CA GLN A 72 1.88 -4.27 -17.73
C GLN A 72 0.93 -3.86 -16.61
N LEU A 73 1.45 -3.39 -15.47
CA LEU A 73 0.61 -2.89 -14.39
C LEU A 73 -0.27 -1.70 -14.84
N CYS A 74 0.28 -0.77 -15.62
CA CYS A 74 -0.51 0.33 -16.19
C CYS A 74 -1.63 -0.17 -17.13
N GLU A 75 -1.35 -1.20 -17.94
CA GLU A 75 -2.38 -1.78 -18.82
C GLU A 75 -3.49 -2.46 -18.02
N ILE A 76 -3.15 -3.23 -17.01
CA ILE A 76 -4.12 -3.90 -16.13
C ILE A 76 -4.96 -2.86 -15.37
N ASP A 77 -4.33 -1.78 -14.89
CA ASP A 77 -5.01 -0.68 -14.20
C ASP A 77 -6.04 0.01 -15.12
N TRP A 78 -5.72 0.15 -16.42
CA TRP A 78 -6.67 0.61 -17.43
C TRP A 78 -7.79 -0.39 -17.70
N GLU A 79 -7.46 -1.68 -17.84
CA GLU A 79 -8.47 -2.75 -18.02
C GLU A 79 -9.48 -2.80 -16.86
N ASP A 80 -9.03 -2.56 -15.64
CA ASP A 80 -9.92 -2.52 -14.48
C ASP A 80 -10.94 -1.38 -14.57
N VAL A 81 -10.57 -0.23 -15.12
CA VAL A 81 -11.53 0.84 -15.45
C VAL A 81 -12.53 0.36 -16.50
N GLN A 82 -12.07 -0.31 -17.57
CA GLN A 82 -12.95 -0.84 -18.62
C GLN A 82 -13.93 -1.90 -18.07
N LYS A 83 -13.48 -2.71 -17.12
CA LYS A 83 -14.31 -3.70 -16.40
C LYS A 83 -15.24 -3.03 -15.35
N GLY A 84 -15.16 -1.72 -15.17
CA GLY A 84 -15.96 -0.99 -14.19
C GLY A 84 -15.61 -1.32 -12.74
N ILE A 85 -14.36 -1.72 -12.47
CA ILE A 85 -13.90 -1.95 -11.09
C ILE A 85 -13.94 -0.63 -10.31
N TYR A 86 -13.41 0.43 -10.90
CA TYR A 86 -13.44 1.80 -10.39
C TYR A 86 -13.58 2.81 -11.53
N PRO A 87 -14.03 4.04 -11.25
CA PRO A 87 -14.18 5.07 -12.28
C PRO A 87 -12.82 5.61 -12.75
N VAL A 88 -12.78 6.12 -14.00
CA VAL A 88 -11.54 6.54 -14.67
C VAL A 88 -10.80 7.68 -13.96
N GLU A 89 -11.52 8.51 -13.23
CA GLU A 89 -10.96 9.64 -12.46
C GLU A 89 -9.91 9.19 -11.44
N VAL A 90 -10.04 7.96 -10.94
CA VAL A 90 -9.09 7.38 -9.97
C VAL A 90 -7.69 7.20 -10.56
N LEU A 91 -7.58 7.02 -11.89
CA LEU A 91 -6.30 6.90 -12.57
C LEU A 91 -5.49 8.20 -12.59
N PHE A 92 -6.20 9.33 -12.51
CA PHE A 92 -5.62 10.67 -12.55
C PHE A 92 -5.59 11.33 -11.17
N ASP A 93 -5.78 10.55 -10.10
CA ASP A 93 -5.71 11.09 -8.75
C ASP A 93 -4.36 11.79 -8.55
N SER A 94 -4.44 13.10 -8.44
CA SER A 94 -3.26 13.95 -8.53
C SER A 94 -2.67 14.15 -7.14
N PHE A 95 -1.39 13.79 -7.00
CA PHE A 95 -0.56 14.23 -5.88
C PHE A 95 -0.01 15.65 -6.10
N LEU A 96 -0.38 16.34 -7.18
CA LEU A 96 0.21 17.61 -7.57
C LEU A 96 0.13 18.71 -6.50
N PRO A 97 -0.98 18.91 -5.79
CA PRO A 97 -1.03 19.86 -4.68
C PRO A 97 -0.05 19.51 -3.56
N ASP A 98 -0.02 18.26 -3.13
CA ASP A 98 0.92 17.77 -2.10
C ASP A 98 2.35 17.83 -2.61
N PHE A 99 2.60 17.52 -3.89
CA PHE A 99 3.90 17.64 -4.53
C PHE A 99 4.43 19.09 -4.45
N LEU A 100 3.65 20.06 -4.91
CA LEU A 100 4.08 21.46 -4.91
C LEU A 100 4.36 21.96 -3.49
N ARG A 101 3.63 21.46 -2.49
CA ARG A 101 3.77 21.84 -1.10
C ARG A 101 4.95 21.14 -0.44
N TYR A 102 5.06 19.82 -0.54
CA TYR A 102 5.96 19.00 0.26
C TYR A 102 7.28 18.63 -0.43
N TYR A 103 7.38 18.79 -1.75
CA TYR A 103 8.63 18.49 -2.46
C TYR A 103 9.83 19.35 -1.99
N PRO A 104 9.68 20.65 -1.72
CA PRO A 104 10.74 21.42 -1.09
C PRO A 104 11.08 20.94 0.33
N GLU A 105 10.07 20.56 1.14
CA GLU A 105 10.27 20.07 2.51
C GLU A 105 11.08 18.75 2.51
N MET A 106 10.82 17.88 1.55
CA MET A 106 11.57 16.62 1.41
C MET A 106 13.08 16.89 1.17
N TRP A 107 13.44 17.91 0.38
CA TRP A 107 14.84 18.31 0.19
C TRP A 107 15.44 18.93 1.45
N LEU A 108 14.67 19.67 2.23
CA LEU A 108 15.10 20.26 3.49
C LEU A 108 15.32 19.22 4.60
N ASP A 109 14.70 18.06 4.52
CA ASP A 109 14.89 16.96 5.48
C ASP A 109 16.15 16.11 5.20
N LEU A 110 16.66 16.11 3.94
CA LEU A 110 17.83 15.30 3.55
C LEU A 110 19.06 15.46 4.47
N PRO A 111 19.47 16.66 4.93
CA PRO A 111 20.60 16.79 5.84
C PRO A 111 20.42 16.05 7.17
N LYS A 112 19.19 15.98 7.69
CA LYS A 112 18.87 15.21 8.90
C LYS A 112 19.00 13.71 8.64
N ILE A 113 18.48 13.25 7.47
CA ILE A 113 18.62 11.86 7.02
C ILE A 113 20.09 11.49 6.90
N TRP A 114 20.92 12.31 6.25
CA TRP A 114 22.35 12.06 6.10
C TRP A 114 23.07 11.99 7.46
N SER A 115 22.72 12.88 8.41
CA SER A 115 23.28 12.86 9.76
C SER A 115 22.98 11.55 10.48
N ARG A 116 21.71 11.06 10.42
CA ARG A 116 21.31 9.78 11.02
C ARG A 116 22.03 8.59 10.35
N LEU A 117 22.09 8.59 9.02
CA LEU A 117 22.82 7.56 8.27
C LEU A 117 24.29 7.47 8.65
N GLN A 118 25.00 8.61 8.76
CA GLN A 118 26.39 8.65 9.18
C GLN A 118 26.61 8.14 10.60
N ARG A 119 25.68 8.46 11.52
CA ARG A 119 25.74 8.05 12.93
C ARG A 119 25.15 6.66 13.17
N LYS A 120 24.51 6.04 12.15
CA LYS A 120 23.76 4.79 12.28
C LYS A 120 22.68 4.86 13.36
N GLU A 121 22.01 6.00 13.43
CA GLU A 121 20.91 6.25 14.34
C GLU A 121 19.58 5.92 13.66
N TYR A 122 18.92 4.87 14.12
CA TYR A 122 17.70 4.36 13.51
C TYR A 122 16.45 4.43 14.42
N GLN A 123 16.61 4.99 15.61
CA GLN A 123 15.56 5.19 16.61
C GLN A 123 15.64 6.63 17.18
N SER A 124 15.86 7.58 16.29
CA SER A 124 15.99 9.00 16.63
C SER A 124 14.67 9.72 16.40
N PHE A 125 14.10 10.24 17.48
CA PHE A 125 12.82 10.94 17.50
C PHE A 125 13.01 12.30 18.19
N ALA A 126 12.20 13.28 17.78
CA ALA A 126 12.15 14.58 18.46
C ALA A 126 11.62 14.41 19.90
N ASP A 127 11.99 15.34 20.79
CA ASP A 127 11.68 15.26 22.22
C ASP A 127 10.17 15.32 22.52
N ASP A 128 9.38 15.90 21.62
CA ASP A 128 7.93 16.05 21.71
C ASP A 128 7.15 14.86 21.14
N ILE A 129 7.84 13.86 20.58
CA ILE A 129 7.20 12.65 20.08
C ILE A 129 6.88 11.70 21.24
N GLU A 130 5.57 11.44 21.42
CA GLU A 130 5.08 10.43 22.36
C GLU A 130 5.47 9.02 21.88
N LYS A 131 6.09 8.24 22.74
CA LYS A 131 6.57 6.86 22.45
C LYS A 131 5.96 5.81 23.38
N GLU A 132 5.23 6.22 24.41
CA GLU A 132 4.61 5.31 25.36
C GLU A 132 3.43 4.57 24.69
N GLY A 133 3.33 3.26 24.93
CA GLY A 133 2.26 2.42 24.40
C GLY A 133 2.52 1.85 22.99
N TYR A 134 3.58 2.26 22.30
CA TYR A 134 3.93 1.66 21.01
C TYR A 134 4.80 0.41 21.18
N PRO A 135 4.61 -0.61 20.31
CA PRO A 135 5.50 -1.76 20.26
C PRO A 135 6.94 -1.33 19.96
N GLY A 136 7.92 -1.95 20.63
CA GLY A 136 9.33 -1.59 20.44
C GLY A 136 9.82 -1.73 18.98
N TYR A 137 9.26 -2.67 18.25
CA TYR A 137 9.59 -2.86 16.82
C TYR A 137 9.09 -1.72 15.92
N TYR A 138 8.05 -0.99 16.33
CA TYR A 138 7.49 0.15 15.60
C TYR A 138 8.30 1.42 15.77
N LEU A 139 9.04 1.54 16.87
CA LEU A 139 9.87 2.73 17.20
C LEU A 139 11.19 2.71 16.41
N GLN A 140 11.08 2.87 15.10
CA GLN A 140 12.18 2.88 14.13
C GLN A 140 12.03 4.07 13.18
N ASN A 141 13.15 4.53 12.63
CA ASN A 141 13.14 5.47 11.52
C ASN A 141 13.05 4.70 10.18
N PHE A 142 11.94 3.97 9.97
CA PHE A 142 11.68 3.30 8.71
C PHE A 142 11.91 4.24 7.53
N HIS A 143 12.46 3.74 6.44
CA HIS A 143 12.81 4.52 5.24
C HIS A 143 13.73 5.72 5.54
N HIS A 144 14.45 5.70 6.65
CA HIS A 144 15.20 6.83 7.21
C HIS A 144 14.36 8.08 7.49
N GLN A 145 13.05 7.96 7.60
CA GLN A 145 12.16 9.09 7.87
C GLN A 145 12.45 9.72 9.23
N THR A 146 12.39 11.06 9.27
CA THR A 146 12.46 11.80 10.53
C THR A 146 11.22 11.46 11.36
N ASP A 147 11.43 11.05 12.61
CA ASP A 147 10.40 10.60 13.58
C ASP A 147 9.63 9.33 13.16
N GLY A 148 10.16 8.53 12.23
CA GLY A 148 9.49 7.33 11.74
C GLY A 148 8.05 7.63 11.27
N TYR A 149 7.07 6.89 11.78
CA TYR A 149 5.64 7.13 11.47
C TYR A 149 4.91 8.00 12.50
N LEU A 150 5.63 8.69 13.42
CA LEU A 150 5.02 9.33 14.58
C LEU A 150 4.77 10.84 14.42
N SER A 151 5.23 11.48 13.33
CA SER A 151 5.05 12.93 13.13
C SER A 151 4.15 13.28 11.94
N ASP A 152 3.49 14.44 12.02
CA ASP A 152 2.73 15.01 10.91
C ASP A 152 3.63 15.35 9.72
N SER A 153 4.89 15.72 9.97
CA SER A 153 5.87 15.96 8.91
C SER A 153 6.14 14.66 8.12
N SER A 154 6.37 13.54 8.82
CA SER A 154 6.52 12.24 8.19
C SER A 154 5.29 11.87 7.34
N ALA A 155 4.09 11.96 7.91
CA ALA A 155 2.84 11.65 7.21
C ALA A 155 2.62 12.50 5.94
N ASN A 156 3.05 13.77 5.98
CA ASN A 156 2.95 14.67 4.82
C ASN A 156 3.91 14.33 3.68
N LEU A 157 5.10 13.81 4.00
CA LEU A 157 6.11 13.45 3.01
C LEU A 157 5.93 12.04 2.45
N TYR A 158 5.27 11.15 3.19
CA TYR A 158 5.21 9.72 2.92
C TYR A 158 4.72 9.37 1.52
N ASP A 159 3.56 9.86 1.12
CA ASP A 159 2.96 9.49 -0.17
C ASP A 159 3.84 9.91 -1.35
N LEU A 160 4.48 11.08 -1.26
CA LEU A 160 5.41 11.57 -2.27
C LEU A 160 6.67 10.71 -2.33
N GLN A 161 7.24 10.35 -1.18
CA GLN A 161 8.43 9.50 -1.10
C GLN A 161 8.16 8.12 -1.68
N VAL A 162 7.02 7.50 -1.34
CA VAL A 162 6.61 6.19 -1.85
C VAL A 162 6.33 6.24 -3.36
N ASP A 163 5.69 7.30 -3.85
CA ASP A 163 5.42 7.44 -5.28
C ASP A 163 6.73 7.60 -6.09
N ILE A 164 7.69 8.36 -5.58
CA ILE A 164 9.03 8.48 -6.18
C ILE A 164 9.76 7.13 -6.13
N LEU A 165 9.70 6.42 -5.00
CA LEU A 165 10.34 5.11 -4.84
C LEU A 165 9.87 4.12 -5.92
N PHE A 166 8.58 4.07 -6.18
CA PHE A 166 7.97 3.17 -7.16
C PHE A 166 7.77 3.79 -8.56
N ASN A 167 8.58 4.78 -8.94
CA ASN A 167 8.56 5.39 -10.28
C ASN A 167 7.18 5.89 -10.70
N GLY A 168 6.43 6.46 -9.76
CA GLY A 168 5.13 7.07 -10.03
C GLY A 168 3.94 6.11 -10.11
N ILE A 169 4.12 4.80 -9.83
CA ILE A 169 3.04 3.78 -9.99
C ILE A 169 2.50 3.25 -8.66
N ALA A 170 2.90 3.82 -7.51
CA ALA A 170 2.51 3.31 -6.19
C ALA A 170 1.00 3.13 -6.02
N ASP A 171 0.19 4.06 -6.52
CA ASP A 171 -1.27 3.94 -6.45
C ASP A 171 -1.82 2.84 -7.37
N GLY A 172 -1.18 2.58 -8.52
CA GLY A 172 -1.50 1.43 -9.36
C GLY A 172 -1.27 0.12 -8.61
N MET A 173 -0.18 0.02 -7.84
CA MET A 173 0.08 -1.14 -6.98
C MET A 173 -1.02 -1.30 -5.92
N ARG A 174 -1.40 -0.23 -5.21
CA ARG A 174 -2.48 -0.26 -4.21
C ARG A 174 -3.83 -0.67 -4.82
N ARG A 175 -4.18 -0.18 -6.01
CA ARG A 175 -5.47 -0.46 -6.66
C ARG A 175 -5.67 -1.92 -7.05
N ARG A 176 -4.60 -2.70 -7.22
CA ARG A 176 -4.74 -4.13 -7.57
C ARG A 176 -5.51 -4.96 -6.55
N ILE A 177 -5.63 -4.51 -5.29
CA ILE A 177 -6.48 -5.18 -4.29
C ILE A 177 -7.98 -5.04 -4.58
N LEU A 178 -8.38 -4.06 -5.40
CA LEU A 178 -9.79 -3.69 -5.56
C LEU A 178 -10.57 -4.74 -6.36
N THR A 179 -9.96 -5.34 -7.38
CA THR A 179 -10.57 -6.39 -8.18
C THR A 179 -10.92 -7.62 -7.34
N PRO A 180 -9.96 -8.28 -6.63
CA PRO A 180 -10.29 -9.45 -5.83
C PRO A 180 -11.23 -9.13 -4.66
N LEU A 181 -11.15 -7.94 -4.05
CA LEU A 181 -12.13 -7.53 -3.04
C LEU A 181 -13.53 -7.41 -3.63
N LYS A 182 -13.67 -6.81 -4.83
CA LYS A 182 -14.97 -6.65 -5.50
C LYS A 182 -15.56 -7.99 -5.88
N GLU A 183 -14.76 -8.90 -6.38
CA GLU A 183 -15.16 -10.27 -6.71
C GLU A 183 -15.58 -11.04 -5.45
N GLY A 184 -14.78 -11.00 -4.37
CA GLY A 184 -15.11 -11.65 -3.11
C GLY A 184 -16.40 -11.12 -2.48
N LEU A 185 -16.67 -9.83 -2.58
CA LEU A 185 -17.90 -9.23 -2.07
C LEU A 185 -19.17 -9.68 -2.83
N THR A 186 -19.06 -10.32 -3.99
CA THR A 186 -20.22 -10.92 -4.70
C THR A 186 -20.91 -11.99 -3.88
N THR A 187 -20.20 -12.66 -2.98
CA THR A 187 -20.76 -13.61 -2.00
C THR A 187 -21.87 -12.97 -1.17
N PHE A 188 -21.79 -11.67 -0.93
CA PHE A 188 -22.76 -10.89 -0.16
C PHE A 188 -23.73 -10.09 -1.03
N SER A 189 -24.00 -10.52 -2.27
CA SER A 189 -24.87 -9.81 -3.23
C SER A 189 -26.31 -9.59 -2.73
N SER A 190 -26.79 -10.40 -1.78
CA SER A 190 -28.09 -10.22 -1.11
C SER A 190 -28.06 -9.15 -0.02
N VAL A 191 -26.89 -8.71 0.45
CA VAL A 191 -26.73 -7.68 1.48
C VAL A 191 -26.83 -6.29 0.83
N PRO A 192 -27.65 -5.38 1.34
CA PRO A 192 -27.70 -4.01 0.83
C PRO A 192 -26.32 -3.33 0.86
N ALA A 193 -25.94 -2.63 -0.21
CA ALA A 193 -24.61 -2.07 -0.37
C ALA A 193 -24.16 -1.18 0.80
N TYR A 194 -25.09 -0.45 1.45
CA TYR A 194 -24.79 0.39 2.62
C TYR A 194 -24.53 -0.42 3.91
N GLN A 195 -24.84 -1.70 3.93
CA GLN A 195 -24.55 -2.63 5.03
C GLN A 195 -23.25 -3.41 4.81
N ILE A 196 -22.69 -3.37 3.60
CA ILE A 196 -21.38 -3.92 3.33
C ILE A 196 -20.35 -3.10 4.11
N LYS A 197 -19.46 -3.80 4.83
CA LYS A 197 -18.40 -3.21 5.64
C LYS A 197 -17.06 -3.69 5.12
N VAL A 198 -16.16 -2.76 4.86
CA VAL A 198 -14.79 -3.06 4.40
C VAL A 198 -13.80 -2.37 5.32
N LEU A 199 -12.79 -3.10 5.77
CA LEU A 199 -11.71 -2.60 6.61
C LEU A 199 -10.42 -2.51 5.80
N ASP A 200 -9.69 -1.40 5.98
CA ASP A 200 -8.30 -1.26 5.56
C ASP A 200 -7.41 -1.24 6.80
N VAL A 201 -6.57 -2.26 6.97
CA VAL A 201 -5.68 -2.45 8.12
C VAL A 201 -4.34 -1.78 7.81
N ALA A 202 -3.82 -0.99 8.75
CA ALA A 202 -2.68 -0.10 8.56
C ALA A 202 -2.94 0.87 7.39
N CYS A 203 -4.06 1.60 7.47
CA CYS A 203 -4.57 2.43 6.36
C CYS A 203 -3.69 3.65 6.05
N GLY A 204 -2.68 3.95 6.88
CA GLY A 204 -1.72 5.02 6.68
C GLY A 204 -2.38 6.37 6.41
N THR A 205 -1.97 7.01 5.33
CA THR A 205 -2.48 8.32 4.87
C THR A 205 -3.85 8.24 4.18
N GLY A 206 -4.47 7.04 4.10
CA GLY A 206 -5.82 6.86 3.55
C GLY A 206 -5.91 6.70 2.03
N ARG A 207 -4.79 6.52 1.31
CA ARG A 207 -4.78 6.36 -0.16
C ARG A 207 -5.60 5.15 -0.60
N THR A 208 -5.45 4.01 0.07
CA THR A 208 -6.24 2.79 -0.19
C THR A 208 -7.72 3.03 0.10
N LEU A 209 -8.05 3.68 1.22
CA LEU A 209 -9.44 4.02 1.57
C LEU A 209 -10.11 4.94 0.54
N LYS A 210 -9.36 5.88 -0.05
CA LYS A 210 -9.85 6.74 -1.14
C LYS A 210 -10.22 5.90 -2.36
N ALA A 211 -9.39 4.93 -2.74
CA ALA A 211 -9.65 4.01 -3.85
C ALA A 211 -10.81 3.04 -3.54
N LEU A 212 -10.89 2.51 -2.31
CA LEU A 212 -12.01 1.71 -1.84
C LEU A 212 -13.34 2.49 -1.90
N ARG A 213 -13.36 3.78 -1.51
CA ARG A 213 -14.56 4.63 -1.62
C ARG A 213 -15.01 4.83 -3.05
N ALA A 214 -14.07 4.94 -3.99
CA ALA A 214 -14.40 5.05 -5.42
C ALA A 214 -15.00 3.76 -5.98
N THR A 215 -14.48 2.60 -5.54
CA THR A 215 -14.94 1.26 -5.95
C THR A 215 -16.27 0.86 -5.29
N PHE A 216 -16.43 1.20 -4.00
CA PHE A 216 -17.58 0.86 -3.17
C PHE A 216 -18.27 2.11 -2.63
N PRO A 217 -18.94 2.90 -3.49
CA PRO A 217 -19.41 4.24 -3.13
C PRO A 217 -20.45 4.27 -2.01
N LYS A 218 -21.12 3.14 -1.75
CA LYS A 218 -22.19 3.02 -0.74
C LYS A 218 -21.80 2.17 0.47
N ALA A 219 -20.64 1.49 0.43
CA ALA A 219 -20.23 0.64 1.54
C ALA A 219 -19.74 1.47 2.75
N SER A 220 -19.93 0.93 3.95
CA SER A 220 -19.32 1.48 5.16
C SER A 220 -17.85 1.10 5.19
N LEU A 221 -16.96 2.08 5.12
CA LEU A 221 -15.52 1.88 5.12
C LEU A 221 -14.93 2.20 6.50
N PHE A 222 -13.94 1.40 6.87
CA PHE A 222 -13.21 1.51 8.13
C PHE A 222 -11.73 1.50 7.84
N GLY A 223 -10.96 2.26 8.61
CA GLY A 223 -9.51 2.26 8.57
C GLY A 223 -8.93 2.19 9.97
N VAL A 224 -7.92 1.38 10.15
CA VAL A 224 -7.16 1.29 11.41
C VAL A 224 -5.71 1.59 11.11
N ASP A 225 -5.08 2.43 11.92
CA ASP A 225 -3.66 2.69 11.87
C ASP A 225 -3.11 2.96 13.28
N LEU A 226 -1.84 2.60 13.50
CA LEU A 226 -1.16 2.81 14.77
C LEU A 226 -0.65 4.24 14.94
N SER A 227 -0.59 5.03 13.86
CA SER A 227 -0.12 6.40 13.86
C SER A 227 -1.27 7.42 13.91
N PRO A 228 -1.43 8.19 14.99
CA PRO A 228 -2.37 9.30 15.02
C PRO A 228 -2.05 10.38 13.97
N ALA A 229 -0.76 10.59 13.63
CA ALA A 229 -0.33 11.54 12.62
C ALA A 229 -0.80 11.13 11.21
N TYR A 230 -0.64 9.85 10.88
CA TYR A 230 -1.11 9.31 9.60
C TYR A 230 -2.64 9.31 9.51
N LEU A 231 -3.35 9.00 10.61
CA LEU A 231 -4.81 9.12 10.66
C LEU A 231 -5.30 10.56 10.47
N ARG A 232 -4.58 11.57 11.00
CA ARG A 232 -4.91 12.98 10.72
C ARG A 232 -4.75 13.31 9.24
N LYS A 233 -3.66 12.83 8.61
CA LYS A 233 -3.43 12.99 7.16
C LYS A 233 -4.51 12.26 6.35
N ALA A 234 -4.87 11.04 6.74
CA ALA A 234 -5.96 10.27 6.11
C ALA A 234 -7.29 11.02 6.18
N ASN A 235 -7.65 11.55 7.36
CA ASN A 235 -8.87 12.34 7.51
C ASN A 235 -8.87 13.59 6.63
N GLN A 236 -7.72 14.28 6.51
CA GLN A 236 -7.57 15.42 5.60
C GLN A 236 -7.82 15.01 4.15
N LEU A 237 -7.12 13.97 3.65
CA LEU A 237 -7.25 13.47 2.29
C LEU A 237 -8.68 13.04 1.96
N LEU A 238 -9.32 12.30 2.86
CA LEU A 238 -10.66 11.75 2.65
C LEU A 238 -11.75 12.82 2.71
N SER A 239 -11.50 13.94 3.42
CA SER A 239 -12.41 15.07 3.50
C SER A 239 -12.40 15.99 2.27
N GLU A 240 -11.48 15.83 1.32
CA GLU A 240 -11.44 16.63 0.09
C GLU A 240 -12.67 16.44 -0.80
N ASN A 241 -13.32 15.30 -0.71
CA ASN A 241 -14.52 14.98 -1.46
C ASN A 241 -15.73 14.84 -0.55
N PRO A 242 -16.84 15.53 -0.81
CA PRO A 242 -18.04 15.47 0.03
C PRO A 242 -18.79 14.15 -0.17
N ARG A 243 -18.37 13.11 0.52
CA ARG A 243 -18.97 11.77 0.57
C ARG A 243 -19.02 11.29 2.01
N GLU A 244 -19.65 10.14 2.26
CA GLU A 244 -19.56 9.47 3.55
C GLU A 244 -18.10 9.13 3.87
N LEU A 245 -17.59 9.66 4.98
CA LEU A 245 -16.20 9.44 5.40
C LEU A 245 -16.03 8.04 5.98
N PRO A 246 -14.89 7.39 5.72
CA PRO A 246 -14.50 6.18 6.45
C PRO A 246 -14.39 6.44 7.95
N GLN A 247 -14.71 5.44 8.75
CA GLN A 247 -14.49 5.47 10.20
C GLN A 247 -13.02 5.12 10.47
N LEU A 248 -12.25 6.08 10.97
CA LEU A 248 -10.84 5.91 11.29
C LEU A 248 -10.66 5.63 12.78
N SER A 249 -9.86 4.62 13.11
CA SER A 249 -9.56 4.22 14.48
C SER A 249 -8.05 4.14 14.72
N HIS A 250 -7.58 4.76 15.81
CA HIS A 250 -6.23 4.59 16.29
C HIS A 250 -6.14 3.28 17.09
N ALA A 251 -5.49 2.26 16.53
CA ALA A 251 -5.30 0.97 17.17
C ALA A 251 -4.13 0.18 16.55
N ASN A 252 -3.63 -0.79 17.30
CA ASN A 252 -2.66 -1.75 16.82
C ASN A 252 -3.38 -2.85 16.00
N ALA A 253 -2.83 -3.19 14.83
CA ALA A 253 -3.35 -4.24 13.96
C ALA A 253 -3.25 -5.65 14.60
N GLU A 254 -2.42 -5.82 15.62
CA GLU A 254 -2.33 -7.06 16.42
C GLU A 254 -3.50 -7.21 17.43
N ASP A 255 -4.32 -6.17 17.62
CA ASP A 255 -5.49 -6.18 18.53
C ASP A 255 -6.54 -5.19 17.97
N LEU A 256 -7.31 -5.63 16.97
CA LEU A 256 -8.27 -4.80 16.26
C LEU A 256 -9.50 -4.48 17.13
N PRO A 257 -9.91 -3.19 17.24
CA PRO A 257 -11.00 -2.76 18.10
C PRO A 257 -12.38 -3.05 17.50
N HIS A 258 -12.53 -4.21 16.90
CA HIS A 258 -13.74 -4.60 16.18
C HIS A 258 -14.20 -6.00 16.62
N PRO A 259 -15.52 -6.28 16.64
CA PRO A 259 -16.01 -7.60 17.01
C PRO A 259 -15.68 -8.66 15.96
N ASP A 260 -15.75 -9.93 16.39
CA ASP A 260 -15.60 -11.08 15.50
C ASP A 260 -16.62 -11.04 14.35
N ASN A 261 -16.22 -11.49 13.18
CA ASN A 261 -17.09 -11.65 12.02
C ASN A 261 -17.83 -10.36 11.63
N PHE A 262 -17.16 -9.21 11.68
CA PHE A 262 -17.76 -7.92 11.46
C PHE A 262 -17.67 -7.42 10.02
N PHE A 263 -16.54 -7.69 9.33
CA PHE A 263 -16.26 -7.17 7.99
C PHE A 263 -16.52 -8.19 6.88
N HIS A 264 -17.08 -7.74 5.77
CA HIS A 264 -17.30 -8.54 4.57
C HIS A 264 -16.05 -8.63 3.69
N GLY A 265 -15.20 -7.61 3.73
CA GLY A 265 -13.90 -7.57 3.10
C GLY A 265 -12.88 -6.85 3.98
N VAL A 266 -11.64 -7.32 3.92
CA VAL A 266 -10.49 -6.73 4.64
C VAL A 266 -9.35 -6.56 3.66
N SER A 267 -8.63 -5.44 3.74
CA SER A 267 -7.39 -5.18 3.01
C SER A 267 -6.26 -4.80 3.94
N CYS A 268 -5.04 -5.12 3.52
CA CYS A 268 -3.82 -4.64 4.16
C CYS A 268 -2.77 -4.39 3.09
N VAL A 269 -2.22 -3.17 3.03
CA VAL A 269 -1.31 -2.75 1.97
C VAL A 269 -0.02 -2.21 2.56
N PHE A 270 1.12 -2.85 2.23
CA PHE A 270 2.47 -2.44 2.62
C PHE A 270 2.69 -2.37 4.14
N LEU A 271 2.29 -3.44 4.87
CA LEU A 271 2.52 -3.55 6.31
C LEU A 271 3.47 -4.69 6.68
N PHE A 272 3.30 -5.87 6.07
CA PHE A 272 3.92 -7.10 6.56
C PHE A 272 5.44 -7.09 6.48
N HIS A 273 6.03 -6.39 5.51
CA HIS A 273 7.49 -6.26 5.38
C HIS A 273 8.13 -5.43 6.51
N GLU A 274 7.33 -4.63 7.22
CA GLU A 274 7.77 -3.81 8.35
C GLU A 274 7.58 -4.49 9.71
N LEU A 275 6.96 -5.67 9.75
CA LEU A 275 6.65 -6.39 10.98
C LEU A 275 7.64 -7.53 11.23
N PRO A 276 8.00 -7.80 12.51
CA PRO A 276 8.64 -9.06 12.87
C PRO A 276 7.68 -10.24 12.71
N GLY A 277 8.23 -11.46 12.50
CA GLY A 277 7.42 -12.63 12.16
C GLY A 277 6.29 -12.96 13.14
N PHE A 278 6.45 -12.70 14.43
CA PHE A 278 5.38 -12.91 15.42
C PHE A 278 4.21 -11.92 15.24
N ALA A 279 4.52 -10.65 14.96
CA ALA A 279 3.50 -9.63 14.73
C ALA A 279 2.75 -9.88 13.41
N ARG A 280 3.44 -10.35 12.35
CA ARG A 280 2.78 -10.77 11.10
C ARG A 280 1.68 -11.82 11.37
N GLN A 281 1.99 -12.83 12.21
CA GLN A 281 1.03 -13.87 12.54
C GLN A 281 -0.14 -13.31 13.35
N ALA A 282 0.11 -12.46 14.35
CA ALA A 282 -0.92 -11.84 15.17
C ALA A 282 -1.87 -10.96 14.33
N VAL A 283 -1.34 -10.14 13.42
CA VAL A 283 -2.15 -9.34 12.50
C VAL A 283 -3.02 -10.19 11.59
N ILE A 284 -2.50 -11.30 11.05
CA ILE A 284 -3.28 -12.23 10.21
C ILE A 284 -4.39 -12.89 11.02
N GLU A 285 -4.13 -13.29 12.26
CA GLU A 285 -5.12 -13.90 13.16
C GLU A 285 -6.23 -12.90 13.52
N GLU A 286 -5.91 -11.63 13.77
CA GLU A 286 -6.90 -10.58 13.98
C GLU A 286 -7.72 -10.28 12.73
N CYS A 287 -7.08 -10.21 11.55
CA CYS A 287 -7.79 -10.10 10.28
C CYS A 287 -8.76 -11.26 10.06
N PHE A 288 -8.35 -12.50 10.42
CA PHE A 288 -9.24 -13.66 10.38
C PHE A 288 -10.41 -13.51 11.34
N ARG A 289 -10.13 -13.11 12.57
CA ARG A 289 -11.16 -12.95 13.62
C ARG A 289 -12.26 -11.99 13.18
N VAL A 290 -11.87 -10.80 12.68
CA VAL A 290 -12.83 -9.75 12.31
C VAL A 290 -13.51 -9.96 10.96
N THR A 291 -12.95 -10.79 10.07
CA THR A 291 -13.55 -11.13 8.78
C THR A 291 -14.75 -12.06 8.97
N LYS A 292 -15.86 -11.82 8.26
CA LYS A 292 -17.02 -12.70 8.26
C LYS A 292 -16.72 -14.03 7.56
N PRO A 293 -17.39 -15.14 7.94
CA PRO A 293 -17.45 -16.32 7.09
C PRO A 293 -17.91 -15.95 5.66
N GLY A 294 -17.24 -16.47 4.64
CA GLY A 294 -17.41 -16.07 3.24
C GLY A 294 -16.78 -14.72 2.86
N GLY A 295 -16.16 -14.03 3.82
CA GLY A 295 -15.48 -12.76 3.59
C GLY A 295 -14.06 -12.93 3.04
N THR A 296 -13.59 -11.94 2.30
CA THR A 296 -12.29 -11.95 1.62
C THR A 296 -11.29 -11.04 2.32
N PHE A 297 -10.08 -11.54 2.52
CA PHE A 297 -8.93 -10.78 2.95
C PHE A 297 -7.91 -10.68 1.81
N VAL A 298 -7.50 -9.45 1.47
CA VAL A 298 -6.52 -9.20 0.42
C VAL A 298 -5.31 -8.46 1.00
N ILE A 299 -4.14 -9.06 0.83
CA ILE A 299 -2.85 -8.45 1.16
C ILE A 299 -2.18 -7.97 -0.12
N CYS A 300 -1.61 -6.77 -0.10
CA CYS A 300 -0.64 -6.28 -1.06
C CYS A 300 0.64 -5.93 -0.32
N ASP A 301 1.75 -6.59 -0.66
CA ASP A 301 3.03 -6.29 -0.03
C ASP A 301 4.19 -6.52 -1.01
N SER A 302 5.43 -6.29 -0.60
CA SER A 302 6.60 -6.52 -1.42
C SER A 302 6.68 -7.96 -1.92
N MET A 303 7.19 -8.16 -3.13
CA MET A 303 7.52 -9.49 -3.63
C MET A 303 8.57 -10.17 -2.75
N GLN A 304 8.62 -11.50 -2.79
CA GLN A 304 9.50 -12.33 -1.97
C GLN A 304 10.54 -13.07 -2.82
N LEU A 305 11.59 -13.59 -2.19
CA LEU A 305 12.70 -14.27 -2.92
C LEU A 305 12.24 -15.50 -3.71
N ALA A 306 11.27 -16.24 -3.17
CA ALA A 306 10.73 -17.43 -3.85
C ALA A 306 10.01 -17.11 -5.16
N ASP A 307 9.51 -15.88 -5.31
CA ASP A 307 8.72 -15.46 -6.47
C ASP A 307 9.60 -15.03 -7.65
N THR A 308 10.72 -14.39 -7.34
CA THR A 308 11.59 -13.69 -8.32
C THR A 308 13.07 -13.83 -7.96
N PRO A 309 13.67 -15.04 -8.09
CA PRO A 309 15.06 -15.27 -7.69
C PRO A 309 16.06 -14.34 -8.40
N GLU A 310 15.75 -13.91 -9.63
CA GLU A 310 16.59 -12.99 -10.40
C GLU A 310 16.74 -11.60 -9.77
N PHE A 311 15.80 -11.19 -8.89
CA PHE A 311 15.86 -9.94 -8.14
C PHE A 311 16.47 -10.08 -6.75
N GLU A 312 17.03 -11.24 -6.39
CA GLU A 312 17.59 -11.49 -5.06
C GLU A 312 18.56 -10.39 -4.59
N GLY A 313 19.47 -9.95 -5.46
CA GLY A 313 20.42 -8.88 -5.13
C GLY A 313 19.72 -7.57 -4.79
N MET A 314 18.65 -7.20 -5.53
CA MET A 314 17.86 -6.00 -5.28
C MET A 314 17.11 -6.11 -3.95
N LEU A 315 16.43 -7.23 -3.71
CA LEU A 315 15.66 -7.46 -2.48
C LEU A 315 16.56 -7.48 -1.24
N ASN A 316 17.70 -8.16 -1.32
CA ASN A 316 18.66 -8.18 -0.21
C ASN A 316 19.24 -6.80 0.12
N ASN A 317 19.46 -5.95 -0.88
CA ASN A 317 20.00 -4.60 -0.68
C ASN A 317 18.96 -3.60 -0.18
N PHE A 318 17.66 -3.86 -0.42
CA PHE A 318 16.58 -2.93 -0.08
C PHE A 318 16.57 -2.57 1.40
N SER A 319 16.65 -3.56 2.29
CA SER A 319 16.64 -3.35 3.74
C SER A 319 17.77 -2.47 4.24
N ALA A 320 18.95 -2.59 3.62
CA ALA A 320 20.11 -1.78 3.97
C ALA A 320 20.00 -0.34 3.43
N MET A 321 19.44 -0.18 2.23
CA MET A 321 19.26 1.12 1.58
C MET A 321 18.21 1.98 2.27
N PHE A 322 17.12 1.36 2.77
CA PHE A 322 15.93 2.06 3.27
C PHE A 322 15.70 1.86 4.78
N HIS A 323 16.58 1.22 5.49
CA HIS A 323 16.40 0.84 6.89
C HIS A 323 15.07 0.13 7.13
N GLU A 324 15.00 -1.11 6.63
CA GLU A 324 13.89 -2.02 6.82
C GLU A 324 14.33 -3.22 7.68
N PRO A 325 14.30 -3.12 9.01
CA PRO A 325 14.93 -4.10 9.90
C PRO A 325 14.31 -5.50 9.81
N TYR A 326 13.06 -5.60 9.41
CA TYR A 326 12.32 -6.88 9.34
C TYR A 326 12.18 -7.42 7.92
N TYR A 327 12.64 -6.67 6.91
CA TYR A 327 12.50 -7.01 5.50
C TYR A 327 13.24 -8.29 5.12
N GLN A 328 14.44 -8.52 5.68
CA GLN A 328 15.25 -9.72 5.38
C GLN A 328 14.57 -11.01 5.87
N ASP A 329 13.83 -10.94 6.97
CA ASP A 329 13.00 -12.04 7.45
C ASP A 329 11.72 -12.17 6.60
N TYR A 330 11.09 -11.05 6.25
CA TYR A 330 9.88 -11.02 5.41
C TYR A 330 10.08 -11.64 4.02
N ILE A 331 11.15 -11.31 3.30
CA ILE A 331 11.36 -11.83 1.94
C ILE A 331 11.60 -13.35 1.89
N ARG A 332 11.84 -13.99 3.04
CA ARG A 332 12.01 -15.43 3.20
C ARG A 332 10.83 -16.12 3.90
N ASP A 333 9.87 -15.32 4.35
CA ASP A 333 8.67 -15.81 5.06
C ASP A 333 7.64 -16.37 4.06
N ASN A 334 6.73 -17.20 4.54
CA ASN A 334 5.61 -17.71 3.75
C ASN A 334 4.29 -17.19 4.31
N LEU A 335 3.82 -16.06 3.79
CA LEU A 335 2.54 -15.49 4.22
C LEU A 335 1.34 -16.39 3.86
N GLY A 336 1.45 -17.22 2.82
CA GLY A 336 0.42 -18.21 2.49
C GLY A 336 0.21 -19.20 3.63
N GLU A 337 1.29 -19.82 4.13
CA GLU A 337 1.22 -20.74 5.28
C GLU A 337 0.70 -20.04 6.55
N ARG A 338 1.02 -18.76 6.76
CA ARG A 338 0.51 -17.98 7.89
C ARG A 338 -0.99 -17.74 7.80
N LEU A 339 -1.49 -17.45 6.58
CA LEU A 339 -2.92 -17.31 6.30
C LEU A 339 -3.67 -18.62 6.57
N GLU A 340 -3.15 -19.74 6.05
CA GLU A 340 -3.73 -21.07 6.29
C GLU A 340 -3.71 -21.46 7.78
N LYS A 341 -2.63 -21.16 8.48
CA LYS A 341 -2.51 -21.38 9.93
C LYS A 341 -3.55 -20.60 10.73
N ALA A 342 -3.91 -19.38 10.30
CA ALA A 342 -4.96 -18.58 10.93
C ALA A 342 -6.38 -19.09 10.60
N GLY A 343 -6.52 -19.97 9.60
CA GLY A 343 -7.79 -20.55 9.18
C GLY A 343 -8.35 -20.02 7.87
N PHE A 344 -7.64 -19.14 7.18
CA PHE A 344 -8.01 -18.72 5.83
C PHE A 344 -7.74 -19.83 4.80
N GLU A 345 -8.54 -19.87 3.76
CA GLU A 345 -8.25 -20.60 2.52
C GLU A 345 -7.55 -19.62 1.55
N LEU A 346 -6.31 -19.95 1.16
CA LEU A 346 -5.59 -19.15 0.16
C LEU A 346 -6.15 -19.48 -1.23
N LEU A 347 -6.83 -18.52 -1.84
CA LEU A 347 -7.43 -18.70 -3.16
C LEU A 347 -6.44 -18.48 -4.30
N GLU A 348 -5.64 -17.41 -4.18
CA GLU A 348 -4.78 -16.95 -5.26
C GLU A 348 -3.60 -16.13 -4.73
N THR A 349 -2.50 -16.17 -5.48
CA THR A 349 -1.40 -15.20 -5.36
C THR A 349 -1.09 -14.60 -6.72
N GLN A 350 -0.85 -13.29 -6.77
CA GLN A 350 -0.50 -12.56 -7.99
C GLN A 350 0.78 -11.76 -7.79
N LEU A 351 1.52 -11.53 -8.88
CA LEU A 351 2.70 -10.65 -8.90
C LEU A 351 2.46 -9.53 -9.92
N HIS A 352 2.56 -8.30 -9.46
CA HIS A 352 2.49 -7.12 -10.33
C HIS A 352 3.57 -6.12 -9.94
N PHE A 353 4.48 -5.84 -10.88
CA PHE A 353 5.63 -4.98 -10.68
C PHE A 353 6.48 -5.47 -9.49
N LEU A 354 6.59 -4.69 -8.42
CA LEU A 354 7.39 -5.02 -7.22
C LEU A 354 6.54 -5.56 -6.06
N SER A 355 5.26 -5.85 -6.32
CA SER A 355 4.32 -6.30 -5.29
C SER A 355 3.78 -7.69 -5.54
N LYS A 356 3.57 -8.40 -4.44
CA LYS A 356 2.83 -9.66 -4.37
C LYS A 356 1.50 -9.43 -3.67
N TYR A 357 0.50 -10.15 -4.14
CA TYR A 357 -0.86 -10.09 -3.63
C TYR A 357 -1.29 -11.48 -3.19
N TRP A 358 -1.93 -11.56 -2.04
CA TRP A 358 -2.54 -12.77 -1.52
C TRP A 358 -4.03 -12.52 -1.38
N VAL A 359 -4.83 -13.38 -1.97
CA VAL A 359 -6.29 -13.35 -1.88
C VAL A 359 -6.72 -14.55 -1.05
N ALA A 360 -7.30 -14.30 0.11
CA ALA A 360 -7.68 -15.33 1.05
C ALA A 360 -9.16 -15.22 1.44
N LEU A 361 -9.81 -16.35 1.60
CA LEU A 361 -11.21 -16.49 1.98
C LEU A 361 -11.31 -17.01 3.41
N LYS A 362 -12.17 -16.43 4.23
CA LYS A 362 -12.58 -17.07 5.48
C LYS A 362 -13.68 -18.08 5.17
N PRO A 363 -13.44 -19.40 5.35
CA PRO A 363 -14.42 -20.43 5.02
C PRO A 363 -15.72 -20.28 5.82
N ASP A 364 -16.84 -20.63 5.21
CA ASP A 364 -18.10 -20.81 5.94
C ASP A 364 -18.03 -22.08 6.81
N SER A 365 -18.52 -21.98 8.03
CA SER A 365 -18.55 -23.11 8.98
C SER A 365 -19.27 -24.35 8.43
N THR A 366 -20.11 -24.18 7.39
CA THR A 366 -20.84 -25.25 6.72
C THR A 366 -19.96 -26.08 5.76
N THR A 367 -18.88 -25.50 5.23
CA THR A 367 -17.99 -26.17 4.29
C THR A 367 -17.03 -27.15 5.00
N LEU A 368 -16.73 -26.91 6.26
CA LEU A 368 -15.84 -27.75 7.07
C LEU A 368 -16.48 -29.12 7.46
N ILE A 369 -17.81 -29.25 7.36
CA ILE A 369 -18.53 -30.49 7.73
C ILE A 369 -18.61 -31.47 6.56
N GLN A 370 -18.35 -31.05 5.32
CA GLN A 370 -18.45 -31.91 4.12
C GLN A 370 -17.13 -32.58 3.72
N ASN A 371 -16.01 -32.21 4.35
CA ASN A 371 -14.67 -32.75 4.03
C ASN A 371 -14.07 -33.62 5.16
N ASN A 372 -14.89 -34.06 6.12
CA ASN A 372 -14.51 -35.05 7.16
C ASN A 372 -15.27 -36.37 6.97
#